data_51b6644211a0c0b7321d21ffee2bd270
#
_entry.id   51b6644211a0c0b7321d21ffee2bd270
#
_cell.length_a   1.000
_cell.length_b   1.000
_cell.length_c   1.000
_cell.angle_alpha   90.00
_cell.angle_beta   90.00
_cell.angle_gamma   90.00
#
_symmetry.space_group_name_H-M   'P 1'
#
loop_
_entity.id
_entity.type
_entity.pdbx_description
1 polymer ?
#
loop_
_entity_poly.entity_id
_entity_poly.type
_entity_poly.pdbx_seq_one_letter_code
_entity_poly.pdbx_strand_id
1 'polypeptide(L)'
;MRNLISWLFPFLLTAFICTAVGQSAPSSCKQCAEWNRPQKPFRIFGNTYYVGPRGLSSVLITSDAGHILIDGALPESAPLIIANIRELGFRIEDVKIIVNSHVHSDHAGGIAELRRLSGARILASKWTAAVMRQGGVGRDDPQYGSITGIAPIKKKVEELHDGETFKIGATSITAHLTPGHTPGGTSWTWKSCEGDVCHDIVYADSLSPISAEGFRFTNSRTYPEVLDDFEKSYKFLETTPCEILITPHPGMSNLWDRLEARQRGTMPDPMVDGGACRELAVKARAQLHQRIEEEQKK
;
A
#
# COMPACT_ATOMS: atom_id res chain seq x y z
N MET A 1 10.33 -52.07 61.45
CA MET A 1 9.61 -52.22 60.16
C MET A 1 9.13 -50.85 59.79
N ARG A 2 9.82 -50.15 58.88
CA ARG A 2 9.48 -48.79 58.40
C ARG A 2 9.04 -48.92 56.95
N ASN A 3 7.76 -48.64 56.69
CA ASN A 3 7.19 -48.63 55.34
C ASN A 3 7.59 -47.33 54.61
N LEU A 4 8.36 -47.45 53.52
CA LEU A 4 8.64 -46.38 52.55
C LEU A 4 7.46 -46.35 51.53
N ILE A 5 6.67 -45.27 51.58
CA ILE A 5 5.66 -44.97 50.57
C ILE A 5 6.34 -44.18 49.49
N SER A 6 6.48 -44.75 48.30
CA SER A 6 7.04 -44.14 47.12
C SER A 6 5.93 -43.37 46.39
N TRP A 7 6.03 -42.05 46.30
CA TRP A 7 5.12 -41.17 45.51
C TRP A 7 5.62 -41.11 44.08
N LEU A 8 4.90 -41.76 43.18
CA LEU A 8 5.09 -41.57 41.72
C LEU A 8 4.31 -40.37 41.29
N PHE A 9 5.02 -39.29 40.93
CA PHE A 9 4.42 -38.14 40.22
C PHE A 9 4.31 -38.44 38.72
N PRO A 10 3.14 -38.35 38.08
CA PRO A 10 3.06 -38.45 36.64
C PRO A 10 3.56 -37.14 36.00
N PHE A 11 4.59 -37.25 35.21
CA PHE A 11 5.03 -36.18 34.32
C PHE A 11 3.98 -36.02 33.19
N LEU A 12 3.15 -34.98 33.24
CA LEU A 12 2.33 -34.58 32.11
C LEU A 12 3.23 -33.93 31.06
N LEU A 13 3.50 -34.64 29.97
CA LEU A 13 4.12 -34.10 28.76
C LEU A 13 3.06 -33.24 28.04
N THR A 14 3.08 -31.91 28.20
CA THR A 14 2.31 -31.01 27.38
C THR A 14 2.98 -30.91 26.00
N ALA A 15 2.42 -31.60 25.02
CA ALA A 15 2.81 -31.43 23.63
C ALA A 15 2.40 -30.02 23.15
N PHE A 16 3.39 -29.17 22.95
CA PHE A 16 3.20 -27.91 22.23
C PHE A 16 2.89 -28.24 20.76
N ILE A 17 1.62 -28.16 20.36
CA ILE A 17 1.25 -28.21 18.95
C ILE A 17 1.66 -26.88 18.33
N CYS A 18 2.83 -26.88 17.69
CA CYS A 18 3.27 -25.79 16.84
C CYS A 18 2.38 -25.80 15.58
N THR A 19 1.31 -25.01 15.57
CA THR A 19 0.53 -24.79 14.35
C THR A 19 1.42 -24.07 13.36
N ALA A 20 1.91 -24.78 12.35
CA ALA A 20 2.57 -24.18 11.20
C ALA A 20 1.59 -23.17 10.57
N VAL A 21 1.88 -21.89 10.75
CA VAL A 21 1.20 -20.80 10.04
C VAL A 21 1.55 -20.98 8.56
N GLY A 22 0.57 -21.34 7.76
CA GLY A 22 0.75 -21.48 6.32
C GLY A 22 1.28 -20.16 5.75
N GLN A 23 2.57 -20.12 5.43
CA GLN A 23 3.14 -19.03 4.65
C GLN A 23 2.52 -19.11 3.26
N SER A 24 1.98 -17.99 2.77
CA SER A 24 1.58 -17.87 1.36
C SER A 24 2.80 -18.18 0.48
N ALA A 25 2.57 -18.90 -0.63
CA ALA A 25 3.65 -19.17 -1.57
C ALA A 25 4.26 -17.83 -2.05
N PRO A 26 5.60 -17.75 -2.20
CA PRO A 26 6.24 -16.54 -2.69
C PRO A 26 5.71 -16.12 -4.06
N SER A 27 5.63 -14.83 -4.31
CA SER A 27 5.22 -14.27 -5.61
C SER A 27 6.18 -14.71 -6.73
N SER A 28 5.64 -15.05 -7.90
CA SER A 28 6.41 -15.59 -9.03
C SER A 28 6.79 -14.55 -10.08
N CYS A 29 6.65 -13.25 -9.81
CA CYS A 29 7.00 -12.20 -10.77
C CYS A 29 8.52 -11.99 -10.86
N LYS A 30 9.01 -11.54 -12.04
CA LYS A 30 10.44 -11.34 -12.29
C LYS A 30 11.08 -10.32 -11.34
N GLN A 31 10.35 -9.29 -10.94
CA GLN A 31 10.83 -8.21 -10.06
C GLN A 31 10.55 -8.46 -8.58
N CYS A 32 9.76 -9.47 -8.21
CA CYS A 32 9.33 -9.66 -6.83
C CYS A 32 10.48 -9.74 -5.83
N ALA A 33 11.56 -10.46 -6.15
CA ALA A 33 12.73 -10.56 -5.28
C ALA A 33 13.43 -9.20 -5.09
N GLU A 34 13.55 -8.41 -6.16
CA GLU A 34 14.13 -7.06 -6.11
C GLU A 34 13.23 -6.10 -5.34
N TRP A 35 11.93 -6.13 -5.61
CA TRP A 35 10.96 -5.30 -4.91
C TRP A 35 10.89 -5.59 -3.41
N ASN A 36 11.03 -6.87 -3.02
CA ASN A 36 10.97 -7.30 -1.61
C ASN A 36 12.31 -7.20 -0.87
N ARG A 37 13.33 -6.56 -1.44
CA ARG A 37 14.59 -6.34 -0.72
C ARG A 37 14.35 -5.58 0.57
N PRO A 38 15.00 -5.97 1.69
CA PRO A 38 14.88 -5.27 2.95
C PRO A 38 15.26 -3.80 2.83
N GLN A 39 14.47 -2.94 3.44
CA GLN A 39 14.71 -1.52 3.61
C GLN A 39 14.50 -1.18 5.09
N LYS A 40 15.47 -0.51 5.71
CA LYS A 40 15.29 0.01 7.07
C LYS A 40 14.18 1.06 7.08
N PRO A 41 13.32 1.05 8.09
CA PRO A 41 12.28 2.06 8.20
C PRO A 41 12.88 3.43 8.50
N PHE A 42 12.17 4.47 8.08
CA PHE A 42 12.58 5.85 8.36
C PHE A 42 11.37 6.76 8.45
N ARG A 43 11.54 7.86 9.16
CA ARG A 43 10.54 8.91 9.23
C ARG A 43 10.55 9.73 7.95
N ILE A 44 9.40 9.84 7.28
CA ILE A 44 9.21 10.70 6.12
C ILE A 44 9.07 12.14 6.62
N PHE A 45 8.04 12.42 7.41
CA PHE A 45 7.84 13.70 8.11
C PHE A 45 6.83 13.52 9.26
N GLY A 46 7.04 14.23 10.37
CA GLY A 46 6.14 14.24 11.53
C GLY A 46 5.81 12.82 12.01
N ASN A 47 4.54 12.46 11.98
CA ASN A 47 4.03 11.16 12.37
C ASN A 47 3.92 10.13 11.22
N THR A 48 4.58 10.38 10.09
CA THR A 48 4.54 9.55 8.87
C THR A 48 5.85 8.82 8.66
N TYR A 49 5.80 7.49 8.53
CA TYR A 49 6.96 6.61 8.43
C TYR A 49 6.87 5.68 7.22
N TYR A 50 8.00 5.47 6.55
CA TYR A 50 8.16 4.40 5.57
C TYR A 50 8.47 3.09 6.29
N VAL A 51 7.69 2.04 6.02
CA VAL A 51 7.85 0.72 6.65
C VAL A 51 7.89 -0.43 5.64
N GLY A 52 7.81 -0.13 4.34
CA GLY A 52 7.83 -1.10 3.24
C GLY A 52 9.21 -1.65 2.90
N PRO A 53 9.28 -2.61 1.98
CA PRO A 53 10.52 -3.05 1.35
C PRO A 53 11.08 -2.01 0.38
N ARG A 54 12.26 -2.27 -0.20
CA ARG A 54 12.99 -1.32 -1.06
C ARG A 54 12.21 -0.90 -2.32
N GLY A 55 11.46 -1.82 -2.94
CA GLY A 55 10.80 -1.58 -4.23
C GLY A 55 9.31 -1.26 -4.14
N LEU A 56 8.69 -1.42 -2.95
CA LEU A 56 7.26 -1.24 -2.75
C LEU A 56 6.99 -0.45 -1.47
N SER A 57 6.20 0.59 -1.58
CA SER A 57 5.88 1.41 -0.43
C SER A 57 4.86 0.74 0.50
N SER A 58 5.11 0.87 1.79
CA SER A 58 4.11 0.74 2.85
C SER A 58 4.35 1.88 3.82
N VAL A 59 3.30 2.61 4.20
CA VAL A 59 3.41 3.83 5.01
C VAL A 59 2.60 3.67 6.28
N LEU A 60 3.24 3.94 7.42
CA LEU A 60 2.61 3.99 8.73
C LEU A 60 2.39 5.44 9.15
N ILE A 61 1.14 5.79 9.45
CA ILE A 61 0.76 7.10 10.02
C ILE A 61 0.37 6.85 11.47
N THR A 62 1.08 7.47 12.41
CA THR A 62 0.92 7.16 13.84
C THR A 62 0.07 8.18 14.57
N SER A 63 -0.64 7.73 15.61
CA SER A 63 -1.27 8.58 16.64
C SER A 63 -1.34 7.84 17.97
N ASP A 64 -1.63 8.54 19.05
CA ASP A 64 -1.76 7.97 20.39
C ASP A 64 -2.99 7.03 20.52
N ALA A 65 -3.98 7.21 19.65
CA ALA A 65 -5.20 6.38 19.63
C ALA A 65 -5.11 5.16 18.72
N GLY A 66 -3.97 4.98 18.04
CA GLY A 66 -3.72 3.89 17.07
C GLY A 66 -3.18 4.41 15.75
N HIS A 67 -2.87 3.50 14.83
CA HIS A 67 -2.15 3.81 13.60
C HIS A 67 -2.96 3.43 12.35
N ILE A 68 -2.62 4.10 11.24
CA ILE A 68 -3.11 3.78 9.90
C ILE A 68 -1.94 3.22 9.10
N LEU A 69 -2.16 2.13 8.38
CA LEU A 69 -1.19 1.54 7.46
C LEU A 69 -1.72 1.65 6.03
N ILE A 70 -0.91 2.17 5.12
CA ILE A 70 -1.21 2.25 3.68
C ILE A 70 -0.36 1.21 2.97
N ASP A 71 -0.99 0.32 2.20
CA ASP A 71 -0.42 -0.80 1.44
C ASP A 71 0.29 -1.87 2.28
N GLY A 72 0.27 -3.07 1.75
CA GLY A 72 0.86 -4.26 2.38
C GLY A 72 1.97 -4.90 1.55
N ALA A 73 2.34 -4.31 0.42
CA ALA A 73 3.30 -4.85 -0.52
C ALA A 73 2.98 -6.29 -0.95
N LEU A 74 3.98 -7.12 -1.27
CA LEU A 74 3.83 -8.54 -1.65
C LEU A 74 3.35 -9.39 -0.46
N PRO A 75 2.76 -10.59 -0.71
CA PRO A 75 2.37 -11.51 0.37
C PRO A 75 3.52 -11.80 1.34
N GLU A 76 4.72 -11.99 0.83
CA GLU A 76 5.94 -12.25 1.60
C GLU A 76 6.54 -11.01 2.29
N SER A 77 6.03 -9.80 2.01
CA SER A 77 6.52 -8.55 2.63
C SER A 77 5.97 -8.33 4.05
N ALA A 78 4.88 -8.97 4.43
CA ALA A 78 4.24 -8.73 5.72
C ALA A 78 5.18 -8.89 6.93
N PRO A 79 6.02 -9.93 7.03
CA PRO A 79 7.00 -10.06 8.12
C PRO A 79 8.01 -8.90 8.19
N LEU A 80 8.46 -8.39 7.03
CA LEU A 80 9.37 -7.26 6.95
C LEU A 80 8.70 -5.97 7.42
N ILE A 81 7.47 -5.70 6.97
CA ILE A 81 6.69 -4.53 7.40
C ILE A 81 6.50 -4.56 8.92
N ILE A 82 6.16 -5.71 9.50
CA ILE A 82 6.00 -5.88 10.94
C ILE A 82 7.31 -5.63 11.69
N ALA A 83 8.43 -6.16 11.18
CA ALA A 83 9.75 -5.93 11.76
C ALA A 83 10.11 -4.43 11.74
N ASN A 84 9.84 -3.74 10.64
CA ASN A 84 10.06 -2.31 10.50
C ASN A 84 9.19 -1.48 11.45
N ILE A 85 7.92 -1.83 11.61
CA ILE A 85 7.03 -1.19 12.61
C ILE A 85 7.60 -1.33 14.02
N ARG A 86 8.12 -2.53 14.37
CA ARG A 86 8.75 -2.79 15.68
C ARG A 86 10.07 -2.04 15.85
N GLU A 87 10.89 -1.94 14.81
CA GLU A 87 12.15 -1.19 14.84
C GLU A 87 11.93 0.29 15.16
N LEU A 88 10.80 0.85 14.72
CA LEU A 88 10.36 2.21 15.08
C LEU A 88 9.78 2.33 16.49
N GLY A 89 9.66 1.23 17.23
CA GLY A 89 9.08 1.20 18.58
C GLY A 89 7.55 1.08 18.62
N PHE A 90 6.89 0.85 17.50
CA PHE A 90 5.44 0.64 17.41
C PHE A 90 5.07 -0.85 17.38
N ARG A 91 3.79 -1.14 17.54
CA ARG A 91 3.26 -2.50 17.54
C ARG A 91 2.27 -2.68 16.41
N ILE A 92 2.28 -3.85 15.77
CA ILE A 92 1.30 -4.16 14.72
C ILE A 92 -0.15 -4.16 15.26
N GLU A 93 -0.35 -4.52 16.52
CA GLU A 93 -1.65 -4.56 17.18
C GLU A 93 -2.25 -3.16 17.38
N ASP A 94 -1.42 -2.11 17.29
CA ASP A 94 -1.84 -0.71 17.38
C ASP A 94 -2.26 -0.14 16.01
N VAL A 95 -2.05 -0.86 14.91
CA VAL A 95 -2.66 -0.55 13.61
C VAL A 95 -4.15 -0.84 13.68
N LYS A 96 -4.99 0.20 13.54
CA LYS A 96 -6.45 0.12 13.64
C LYS A 96 -7.15 0.19 12.29
N ILE A 97 -6.50 0.79 11.31
CA ILE A 97 -7.00 0.90 9.93
C ILE A 97 -5.88 0.49 8.97
N ILE A 98 -6.24 -0.33 7.99
CA ILE A 98 -5.41 -0.63 6.81
C ILE A 98 -6.18 -0.14 5.60
N VAL A 99 -5.51 0.62 4.75
CA VAL A 99 -6.01 1.10 3.46
C VAL A 99 -5.02 0.71 2.37
N ASN A 100 -5.42 0.86 1.11
CA ASN A 100 -4.52 0.55 -0.01
C ASN A 100 -4.63 1.58 -1.13
N SER A 101 -3.62 1.62 -1.98
CA SER A 101 -3.63 2.35 -3.24
C SER A 101 -4.51 1.63 -4.27
N HIS A 102 -4.14 0.41 -4.62
CA HIS A 102 -4.91 -0.48 -5.49
C HIS A 102 -4.66 -1.96 -5.14
N VAL A 103 -5.40 -2.87 -5.76
CA VAL A 103 -5.53 -4.25 -5.29
C VAL A 103 -4.62 -5.26 -6.00
N HIS A 104 -3.58 -4.80 -6.71
CA HIS A 104 -2.58 -5.72 -7.26
C HIS A 104 -1.76 -6.38 -6.15
N SER A 105 -1.22 -7.57 -6.42
CA SER A 105 -0.56 -8.40 -5.42
C SER A 105 0.71 -7.78 -4.81
N ASP A 106 1.35 -6.87 -5.52
CA ASP A 106 2.52 -6.12 -5.06
C ASP A 106 2.18 -4.94 -4.14
N HIS A 107 0.91 -4.59 -3.97
CA HIS A 107 0.46 -3.54 -3.04
C HIS A 107 -0.50 -4.09 -1.98
N ALA A 108 -1.37 -5.02 -2.34
CA ALA A 108 -2.36 -5.58 -1.43
C ALA A 108 -2.03 -7.00 -0.94
N GLY A 109 -0.95 -7.63 -1.43
CA GLY A 109 -0.63 -9.02 -1.16
C GLY A 109 -0.46 -9.36 0.32
N GLY A 110 0.22 -8.50 1.07
CA GLY A 110 0.45 -8.68 2.51
C GLY A 110 -0.72 -8.27 3.41
N ILE A 111 -1.76 -7.58 2.88
CA ILE A 111 -2.83 -6.99 3.69
C ILE A 111 -3.59 -8.05 4.51
N ALA A 112 -3.85 -9.22 3.94
CA ALA A 112 -4.58 -10.28 4.65
C ALA A 112 -3.86 -10.72 5.94
N GLU A 113 -2.54 -10.88 5.87
CA GLU A 113 -1.71 -11.26 7.02
C GLU A 113 -1.53 -10.11 8.02
N LEU A 114 -1.26 -8.89 7.52
CA LEU A 114 -1.15 -7.69 8.36
C LEU A 114 -2.46 -7.46 9.15
N ARG A 115 -3.62 -7.63 8.49
CA ARG A 115 -4.92 -7.58 9.15
C ARG A 115 -5.11 -8.68 10.18
N ARG A 116 -4.70 -9.90 9.87
CA ARG A 116 -4.83 -11.04 10.79
C ARG A 116 -4.12 -10.76 12.11
N LEU A 117 -2.94 -10.13 12.05
CA LEU A 117 -2.10 -9.83 13.21
C LEU A 117 -2.53 -8.55 13.94
N SER A 118 -2.93 -7.53 13.22
CA SER A 118 -3.36 -6.25 13.83
C SER A 118 -4.79 -6.26 14.34
N GLY A 119 -5.66 -7.05 13.73
CA GLY A 119 -7.11 -6.93 13.93
C GLY A 119 -7.74 -5.70 13.28
N ALA A 120 -6.99 -4.95 12.47
CA ALA A 120 -7.40 -3.69 11.85
C ALA A 120 -8.66 -3.82 10.97
N ARG A 121 -9.41 -2.72 10.88
CA ARG A 121 -10.43 -2.54 9.84
C ARG A 121 -9.72 -2.34 8.51
N ILE A 122 -10.29 -2.88 7.42
CA ILE A 122 -9.84 -2.57 6.06
C ILE A 122 -10.89 -1.69 5.40
N LEU A 123 -10.43 -0.61 4.77
CA LEU A 123 -11.25 0.34 4.03
C LEU A 123 -10.72 0.39 2.60
N ALA A 124 -11.60 0.24 1.62
CA ALA A 124 -11.23 0.22 0.21
C ALA A 124 -12.38 0.75 -0.66
N SER A 125 -12.08 1.21 -1.87
CA SER A 125 -13.12 1.54 -2.84
C SER A 125 -14.04 0.35 -3.08
N LYS A 126 -15.26 0.59 -3.53
CA LYS A 126 -16.26 -0.47 -3.78
C LYS A 126 -15.72 -1.59 -4.68
N TRP A 127 -15.03 -1.21 -5.76
CA TRP A 127 -14.43 -2.19 -6.67
C TRP A 127 -13.32 -2.99 -5.99
N THR A 128 -12.37 -2.31 -5.35
CA THR A 128 -11.26 -2.93 -4.61
C THR A 128 -11.76 -3.86 -3.50
N ALA A 129 -12.79 -3.45 -2.74
CA ALA A 129 -13.39 -4.27 -1.70
C ALA A 129 -13.99 -5.58 -2.25
N ALA A 130 -14.61 -5.53 -3.44
CA ALA A 130 -15.11 -6.73 -4.10
C ALA A 130 -13.96 -7.68 -4.49
N VAL A 131 -12.89 -7.14 -5.09
CA VAL A 131 -11.70 -7.92 -5.47
C VAL A 131 -10.99 -8.51 -4.25
N MET A 132 -10.83 -7.75 -3.16
CA MET A 132 -10.26 -8.26 -1.91
C MET A 132 -11.05 -9.42 -1.32
N ARG A 133 -12.37 -9.40 -1.41
CA ARG A 133 -13.22 -10.51 -0.95
C ARG A 133 -13.10 -11.77 -1.82
N GLN A 134 -12.88 -11.59 -3.13
CA GLN A 134 -12.75 -12.69 -4.11
C GLN A 134 -11.33 -13.26 -4.19
N GLY A 135 -10.32 -12.42 -4.00
CA GLY A 135 -8.90 -12.78 -4.08
C GLY A 135 -8.28 -12.64 -5.47
N GLY A 136 -8.97 -12.01 -6.42
CA GLY A 136 -8.44 -11.81 -7.77
C GLY A 136 -9.25 -10.79 -8.56
N VAL A 137 -8.59 -10.12 -9.51
CA VAL A 137 -9.20 -9.08 -10.37
C VAL A 137 -10.07 -9.68 -11.46
N GLY A 138 -11.07 -8.91 -11.90
CA GLY A 138 -11.94 -9.24 -13.03
C GLY A 138 -11.38 -8.77 -14.37
N ARG A 139 -12.15 -9.01 -15.44
CA ARG A 139 -11.80 -8.63 -16.83
C ARG A 139 -11.79 -7.11 -17.06
N ASP A 140 -12.34 -6.36 -16.14
CA ASP A 140 -12.33 -4.90 -16.09
C ASP A 140 -10.98 -4.32 -15.60
N ASP A 141 -10.10 -5.16 -15.03
CA ASP A 141 -8.74 -4.75 -14.72
C ASP A 141 -7.86 -4.79 -15.98
N PRO A 142 -7.14 -3.70 -16.33
CA PRO A 142 -6.23 -3.69 -17.48
C PRO A 142 -5.18 -4.80 -17.47
N GLN A 143 -4.76 -5.29 -16.30
CA GLN A 143 -3.75 -6.33 -16.13
C GLN A 143 -4.36 -7.73 -15.89
N TYR A 144 -5.68 -7.92 -16.13
CA TYR A 144 -6.32 -9.20 -15.98
C TYR A 144 -5.58 -10.31 -16.76
N GLY A 145 -5.26 -11.40 -16.08
CA GLY A 145 -4.54 -12.54 -16.64
C GLY A 145 -3.00 -12.44 -16.63
N SER A 146 -2.44 -11.27 -16.29
CA SER A 146 -0.98 -11.07 -16.18
C SER A 146 -0.48 -10.89 -14.76
N ILE A 147 -1.38 -10.63 -13.81
CA ILE A 147 -1.06 -10.45 -12.39
C ILE A 147 -1.53 -11.62 -11.54
N THR A 148 -0.82 -11.87 -10.44
CA THR A 148 -1.21 -12.85 -9.43
C THR A 148 -2.33 -12.28 -8.56
N GLY A 149 -3.29 -13.11 -8.15
CA GLY A 149 -4.30 -12.75 -7.16
C GLY A 149 -3.71 -12.57 -5.76
N ILE A 150 -4.53 -12.07 -4.86
CA ILE A 150 -4.20 -11.89 -3.44
C ILE A 150 -4.94 -12.93 -2.59
N ALA A 151 -4.50 -13.15 -1.35
CA ALA A 151 -5.23 -13.95 -0.40
C ALA A 151 -6.62 -13.31 -0.10
N PRO A 152 -7.75 -14.03 -0.32
CA PRO A 152 -9.07 -13.44 -0.14
C PRO A 152 -9.33 -13.06 1.32
N ILE A 153 -9.89 -11.86 1.50
CA ILE A 153 -10.21 -11.32 2.82
C ILE A 153 -11.67 -11.64 3.13
N LYS A 154 -11.89 -12.76 3.84
CA LYS A 154 -13.23 -13.27 4.16
C LYS A 154 -13.99 -12.46 5.22
N LYS A 155 -13.33 -11.58 5.97
CA LYS A 155 -13.99 -10.67 6.92
C LYS A 155 -14.40 -9.39 6.19
N LYS A 156 -15.25 -8.58 6.83
CA LYS A 156 -15.75 -7.33 6.26
C LYS A 156 -14.59 -6.43 5.79
N VAL A 157 -14.60 -6.09 4.51
CA VAL A 157 -13.88 -4.96 3.93
C VAL A 157 -14.91 -3.84 3.83
N GLU A 158 -14.65 -2.71 4.46
CA GLU A 158 -15.56 -1.57 4.49
C GLU A 158 -15.38 -0.75 3.22
N GLU A 159 -16.49 -0.43 2.57
CA GLU A 159 -16.47 0.36 1.34
C GLU A 159 -16.37 1.84 1.69
N LEU A 160 -15.53 2.58 0.97
CA LEU A 160 -15.35 4.02 1.11
C LEU A 160 -15.83 4.76 -0.14
N HIS A 161 -16.08 6.05 0.04
CA HIS A 161 -16.49 6.98 -1.01
C HIS A 161 -15.40 8.01 -1.30
N ASP A 162 -15.46 8.61 -2.49
CA ASP A 162 -14.58 9.71 -2.88
C ASP A 162 -14.73 10.90 -1.92
N GLY A 163 -13.62 11.45 -1.44
CA GLY A 163 -13.58 12.54 -0.47
C GLY A 163 -13.85 12.14 0.98
N GLU A 164 -14.06 10.84 1.26
CA GLU A 164 -14.32 10.38 2.64
C GLU A 164 -13.08 10.48 3.51
N THR A 165 -13.28 11.03 4.72
CA THR A 165 -12.18 11.26 5.69
C THR A 165 -12.34 10.34 6.90
N PHE A 166 -11.27 9.64 7.25
CA PHE A 166 -11.18 8.75 8.41
C PHE A 166 -10.27 9.33 9.48
N LYS A 167 -10.66 9.19 10.75
CA LYS A 167 -9.93 9.73 11.90
C LYS A 167 -9.53 8.66 12.90
N ILE A 168 -8.31 8.76 13.42
CA ILE A 168 -7.82 8.03 14.59
C ILE A 168 -7.10 9.04 15.48
N GLY A 169 -7.67 9.36 16.64
CA GLY A 169 -7.13 10.42 17.50
C GLY A 169 -7.08 11.75 16.76
N ALA A 170 -5.91 12.39 16.78
CA ALA A 170 -5.66 13.64 16.07
C ALA A 170 -5.34 13.45 14.58
N THR A 171 -5.07 12.22 14.14
CA THR A 171 -4.72 11.92 12.74
C THR A 171 -5.96 11.72 11.90
N SER A 172 -6.00 12.36 10.73
CA SER A 172 -7.05 12.15 9.73
C SER A 172 -6.43 11.93 8.35
N ILE A 173 -7.04 11.03 7.57
CA ILE A 173 -6.65 10.75 6.18
C ILE A 173 -7.89 10.76 5.29
N THR A 174 -7.78 11.34 4.10
CA THR A 174 -8.87 11.47 3.14
C THR A 174 -8.60 10.59 1.93
N ALA A 175 -9.62 9.82 1.53
CA ALA A 175 -9.60 9.00 0.32
C ALA A 175 -9.97 9.81 -0.90
N HIS A 176 -9.24 9.65 -2.00
CA HIS A 176 -9.57 10.22 -3.30
C HIS A 176 -9.56 9.08 -4.33
N LEU A 177 -10.68 8.82 -4.95
CA LEU A 177 -10.74 7.79 -6.00
C LEU A 177 -9.99 8.29 -7.24
N THR A 178 -8.90 7.60 -7.55
CA THR A 178 -8.01 7.88 -8.68
C THR A 178 -7.89 6.65 -9.59
N PRO A 179 -9.01 6.26 -10.24
CA PRO A 179 -9.05 5.10 -11.12
C PRO A 179 -8.26 5.34 -12.42
N GLY A 180 -8.06 4.26 -13.19
CA GLY A 180 -7.34 4.25 -14.45
C GLY A 180 -6.35 3.08 -14.54
N HIS A 181 -5.36 3.04 -13.64
CA HIS A 181 -4.47 1.89 -13.50
C HIS A 181 -5.23 0.62 -13.08
N THR A 182 -6.16 0.80 -12.16
CA THR A 182 -7.24 -0.14 -11.84
C THR A 182 -8.56 0.64 -11.71
N PRO A 183 -9.73 0.00 -11.85
CA PRO A 183 -11.02 0.69 -11.63
C PRO A 183 -11.23 1.17 -10.18
N GLY A 184 -10.47 0.62 -9.23
CA GLY A 184 -10.61 0.91 -7.80
C GLY A 184 -9.47 1.71 -7.20
N GLY A 185 -8.57 2.27 -8.02
CA GLY A 185 -7.43 3.06 -7.58
C GLY A 185 -7.81 4.17 -6.61
N THR A 186 -7.02 4.36 -5.55
CA THR A 186 -7.30 5.31 -4.47
C THR A 186 -6.02 6.00 -4.03
N SER A 187 -5.96 7.30 -4.16
CA SER A 187 -4.91 8.15 -3.57
C SER A 187 -5.35 8.64 -2.20
N TRP A 188 -4.39 8.94 -1.34
CA TRP A 188 -4.63 9.34 0.04
C TRP A 188 -3.95 10.66 0.35
N THR A 189 -4.66 11.55 1.06
CA THR A 189 -4.09 12.82 1.52
C THR A 189 -4.23 12.97 3.02
N TRP A 190 -3.22 13.56 3.65
CA TRP A 190 -3.24 13.94 5.06
C TRP A 190 -2.25 15.06 5.32
N LYS A 191 -2.41 15.69 6.47
CA LYS A 191 -1.45 16.66 6.99
C LYS A 191 -0.62 16.02 8.11
N SER A 192 0.69 16.17 8.03
CA SER A 192 1.62 15.72 9.06
C SER A 192 2.42 16.91 9.59
N CYS A 193 2.67 16.96 10.90
CA CYS A 193 3.27 18.11 11.55
C CYS A 193 4.47 17.74 12.44
N GLU A 194 5.47 18.62 12.49
CA GLU A 194 6.55 18.63 13.49
C GLU A 194 6.53 20.02 14.19
N GLY A 195 6.06 20.07 15.43
CA GLY A 195 5.78 21.35 16.09
C GLY A 195 4.75 22.15 15.29
N ASP A 196 5.11 23.39 14.94
CA ASP A 196 4.25 24.30 14.17
C ASP A 196 4.39 24.15 12.65
N VAL A 197 5.34 23.33 12.18
CA VAL A 197 5.56 23.08 10.74
C VAL A 197 4.71 21.89 10.31
N CYS A 198 3.82 22.12 9.35
CA CYS A 198 2.94 21.07 8.80
C CYS A 198 3.07 21.01 7.29
N HIS A 199 3.05 19.79 6.74
CA HIS A 199 3.05 19.55 5.29
C HIS A 199 1.85 18.73 4.84
N ASP A 200 1.35 19.06 3.66
CA ASP A 200 0.34 18.28 2.96
C ASP A 200 1.03 17.11 2.25
N ILE A 201 0.69 15.88 2.68
CA ILE A 201 1.25 14.64 2.15
C ILE A 201 0.23 13.96 1.24
N VAL A 202 0.70 13.50 0.09
CA VAL A 202 -0.07 12.71 -0.86
C VAL A 202 0.60 11.36 -1.05
N TYR A 203 -0.16 10.29 -0.80
CA TYR A 203 0.16 8.96 -1.30
C TYR A 203 -0.63 8.78 -2.60
N ALA A 204 0.01 9.07 -3.73
CA ALA A 204 -0.62 8.96 -5.04
C ALA A 204 -0.64 7.51 -5.51
N ASP A 205 -1.79 7.02 -5.94
CA ASP A 205 -1.89 5.71 -6.57
C ASP A 205 -1.07 5.62 -7.86
N SER A 206 -0.85 4.42 -8.38
CA SER A 206 -0.24 4.20 -9.68
C SER A 206 -1.11 4.80 -10.79
N LEU A 207 -0.47 5.56 -11.67
CA LEU A 207 -1.12 6.22 -12.81
C LEU A 207 -0.53 5.79 -14.16
N SER A 208 0.20 4.67 -14.18
CA SER A 208 0.83 4.14 -15.37
C SER A 208 -0.15 3.29 -16.19
N PRO A 209 -0.18 3.44 -17.54
CA PRO A 209 -1.08 2.68 -18.42
C PRO A 209 -0.48 1.30 -18.74
N ILE A 210 -0.19 0.52 -17.70
CA ILE A 210 0.30 -0.86 -17.83
C ILE A 210 -0.92 -1.78 -18.00
N SER A 211 -0.81 -2.73 -18.94
CA SER A 211 -1.89 -3.69 -19.19
C SER A 211 -1.35 -5.06 -19.58
N ALA A 212 -2.19 -6.09 -19.46
CA ALA A 212 -1.97 -7.40 -20.06
C ALA A 212 -1.96 -7.31 -21.58
N GLU A 213 -1.37 -8.32 -22.23
CA GLU A 213 -1.42 -8.47 -23.68
C GLU A 213 -2.89 -8.55 -24.17
N GLY A 214 -3.19 -7.81 -25.23
CA GLY A 214 -4.54 -7.76 -25.82
C GLY A 214 -5.49 -6.76 -25.16
N PHE A 215 -5.20 -6.20 -24.01
CA PHE A 215 -5.97 -5.06 -23.48
C PHE A 215 -5.61 -3.78 -24.24
N ARG A 216 -6.63 -3.01 -24.62
CA ARG A 216 -6.47 -1.69 -25.25
C ARG A 216 -7.18 -0.65 -24.42
N PHE A 217 -6.50 0.46 -24.17
CA PHE A 217 -7.10 1.63 -23.50
C PHE A 217 -8.07 2.34 -24.44
N THR A 218 -7.75 2.33 -25.74
CA THR A 218 -8.67 2.86 -26.77
C THR A 218 -9.82 1.88 -27.03
N ASN A 219 -11.06 2.33 -26.81
CA ASN A 219 -12.28 1.54 -27.02
C ASN A 219 -12.34 0.24 -26.19
N SER A 220 -11.86 0.25 -24.94
CA SER A 220 -11.98 -0.89 -24.04
C SER A 220 -13.44 -1.28 -23.83
N ARG A 221 -13.78 -2.57 -24.05
CA ARG A 221 -15.13 -3.09 -23.79
C ARG A 221 -15.35 -3.51 -22.35
N THR A 222 -14.27 -3.83 -21.65
CA THR A 222 -14.30 -4.31 -20.26
C THR A 222 -14.11 -3.18 -19.24
N TYR A 223 -13.53 -2.05 -19.68
CA TYR A 223 -13.36 -0.84 -18.91
C TYR A 223 -13.54 0.40 -19.82
N PRO A 224 -14.78 0.69 -20.24
CA PRO A 224 -15.05 1.78 -21.21
C PRO A 224 -14.61 3.16 -20.74
N GLU A 225 -14.67 3.44 -19.42
CA GLU A 225 -14.37 4.74 -18.83
C GLU A 225 -12.88 4.97 -18.54
N VAL A 226 -11.99 4.03 -18.88
CA VAL A 226 -10.56 4.02 -18.45
C VAL A 226 -9.81 5.31 -18.80
N LEU A 227 -10.06 5.91 -19.97
CA LEU A 227 -9.39 7.15 -20.37
C LEU A 227 -9.90 8.36 -19.57
N ASP A 228 -11.21 8.46 -19.34
CA ASP A 228 -11.80 9.52 -18.52
C ASP A 228 -11.36 9.40 -17.05
N ASP A 229 -11.24 8.18 -16.57
CA ASP A 229 -10.75 7.86 -15.23
C ASP A 229 -9.29 8.28 -15.04
N PHE A 230 -8.42 8.01 -16.01
CA PHE A 230 -7.04 8.52 -15.98
C PHE A 230 -7.00 10.06 -15.96
N GLU A 231 -7.80 10.73 -16.80
CA GLU A 231 -7.84 12.19 -16.83
C GLU A 231 -8.36 12.78 -15.51
N LYS A 232 -9.37 12.18 -14.90
CA LYS A 232 -9.83 12.53 -13.54
C LYS A 232 -8.69 12.43 -12.54
N SER A 233 -7.93 11.35 -12.58
CA SER A 233 -6.83 11.06 -11.65
C SER A 233 -5.65 12.01 -11.85
N TYR A 234 -5.29 12.33 -13.07
CA TYR A 234 -4.27 13.34 -13.37
C TYR A 234 -4.67 14.72 -12.86
N LYS A 235 -5.94 15.13 -13.13
CA LYS A 235 -6.46 16.41 -12.66
C LYS A 235 -6.45 16.53 -11.14
N PHE A 236 -6.75 15.44 -10.42
CA PHE A 236 -6.63 15.40 -8.95
C PHE A 236 -5.21 15.76 -8.52
N LEU A 237 -4.17 15.10 -9.05
CA LEU A 237 -2.78 15.37 -8.69
C LEU A 237 -2.29 16.76 -9.12
N GLU A 238 -2.83 17.32 -10.19
CA GLU A 238 -2.48 18.67 -10.66
C GLU A 238 -3.02 19.78 -9.74
N THR A 239 -4.09 19.49 -9.01
CA THR A 239 -4.84 20.52 -8.26
C THR A 239 -4.82 20.32 -6.74
N THR A 240 -4.47 19.12 -6.25
CA THR A 240 -4.45 18.83 -4.81
C THR A 240 -3.27 19.53 -4.14
N PRO A 241 -3.41 20.07 -2.92
CA PRO A 241 -2.27 20.46 -2.10
C PRO A 241 -1.33 19.27 -1.91
N CYS A 242 -0.06 19.47 -2.26
CA CYS A 242 0.94 18.40 -2.23
C CYS A 242 2.32 19.00 -2.00
N GLU A 243 2.88 18.75 -0.83
CA GLU A 243 4.25 19.17 -0.49
C GLU A 243 5.17 17.96 -0.36
N ILE A 244 4.63 16.78 0.01
CA ILE A 244 5.38 15.53 0.06
C ILE A 244 4.63 14.47 -0.74
N LEU A 245 5.24 13.97 -1.80
CA LEU A 245 4.70 12.90 -2.64
C LEU A 245 5.30 11.56 -2.27
N ILE A 246 4.42 10.55 -2.08
CA ILE A 246 4.75 9.14 -1.95
C ILE A 246 3.97 8.38 -3.03
N THR A 247 4.56 7.32 -3.58
CA THR A 247 3.93 6.46 -4.60
C THR A 247 4.08 4.99 -4.23
N PRO A 248 3.21 4.08 -4.69
CA PRO A 248 3.28 2.64 -4.40
C PRO A 248 4.63 2.02 -4.79
N HIS A 249 5.22 2.47 -5.90
CA HIS A 249 6.60 2.20 -6.27
C HIS A 249 7.45 3.42 -5.96
N PRO A 250 8.36 3.37 -4.97
CA PRO A 250 9.13 4.53 -4.48
C PRO A 250 9.93 5.27 -5.56
N GLY A 251 10.35 4.56 -6.61
CA GLY A 251 11.09 5.15 -7.73
C GLY A 251 10.27 6.17 -8.53
N MET A 252 8.94 6.08 -8.52
CA MET A 252 8.08 7.02 -9.25
C MET A 252 8.05 8.42 -8.61
N SER A 253 8.28 8.51 -7.30
CA SER A 253 8.41 9.76 -6.54
C SER A 253 9.85 10.15 -6.25
N ASN A 254 10.85 9.49 -6.84
CA ASN A 254 12.28 9.68 -6.57
C ASN A 254 12.61 9.60 -5.06
N LEU A 255 11.88 8.77 -4.31
CA LEU A 255 11.96 8.71 -2.84
C LEU A 255 13.38 8.41 -2.35
N TRP A 256 14.11 7.54 -3.05
CA TRP A 256 15.46 7.15 -2.63
C TRP A 256 16.49 8.25 -2.82
N ASP A 257 16.45 8.96 -3.94
CA ASP A 257 17.35 10.09 -4.19
C ASP A 257 17.08 11.23 -3.19
N ARG A 258 15.82 11.48 -2.86
CA ARG A 258 15.39 12.44 -1.82
C ARG A 258 15.89 12.02 -0.43
N LEU A 259 15.73 10.74 -0.07
CA LEU A 259 16.22 10.21 1.22
C LEU A 259 17.75 10.34 1.30
N GLU A 260 18.46 9.99 0.24
CA GLU A 260 19.92 10.08 0.19
C GLU A 260 20.41 11.54 0.28
N ALA A 261 19.75 12.45 -0.42
CA ALA A 261 20.05 13.89 -0.33
C ALA A 261 19.80 14.42 1.11
N ARG A 262 18.71 14.02 1.76
CA ARG A 262 18.45 14.35 3.17
C ARG A 262 19.55 13.82 4.10
N GLN A 263 19.99 12.57 3.89
CA GLN A 263 21.06 11.94 4.70
C GLN A 263 22.42 12.65 4.52
N ARG A 264 22.65 13.27 3.36
CA ARG A 264 23.83 14.13 3.12
C ARG A 264 23.68 15.54 3.70
N GLY A 265 22.56 15.87 4.34
CA GLY A 265 22.31 17.17 4.96
C GLY A 265 21.87 18.26 3.97
N THR A 266 21.35 17.89 2.79
CA THR A 266 20.82 18.87 1.83
C THR A 266 19.67 19.69 2.44
N MET A 267 19.70 20.99 2.24
CA MET A 267 18.66 21.93 2.71
C MET A 267 18.17 22.78 1.54
N PRO A 268 16.89 23.15 1.47
CA PRO A 268 15.78 22.69 2.33
C PRO A 268 15.56 21.16 2.25
N ASP A 269 14.76 20.60 3.15
CA ASP A 269 14.50 19.14 3.19
C ASP A 269 14.07 18.61 1.82
N PRO A 270 14.84 17.71 1.20
CA PRO A 270 14.53 17.18 -0.14
C PRO A 270 13.23 16.36 -0.24
N MET A 271 12.64 15.97 0.90
CA MET A 271 11.32 15.33 0.89
C MET A 271 10.21 16.31 0.53
N VAL A 272 10.40 17.60 0.79
CA VAL A 272 9.42 18.66 0.54
C VAL A 272 9.61 19.20 -0.87
N ASP A 273 8.62 18.98 -1.73
CA ASP A 273 8.62 19.43 -3.13
C ASP A 273 7.18 19.68 -3.59
N GLY A 274 6.76 20.93 -3.54
CA GLY A 274 5.40 21.35 -3.92
C GLY A 274 5.05 21.18 -5.40
N GLY A 275 6.01 20.80 -6.26
CA GLY A 275 5.79 20.49 -7.68
C GLY A 275 5.58 19.02 -8.00
N ALA A 276 5.98 18.12 -7.08
CA ALA A 276 6.12 16.68 -7.36
C ALA A 276 4.84 15.99 -7.84
N CYS A 277 3.68 16.30 -7.26
CA CYS A 277 2.41 15.73 -7.69
C CYS A 277 2.04 16.14 -9.12
N ARG A 278 2.23 17.40 -9.46
CA ARG A 278 1.97 17.91 -10.81
C ARG A 278 2.92 17.30 -11.84
N GLU A 279 4.19 17.17 -11.49
CA GLU A 279 5.18 16.54 -12.37
C GLU A 279 4.85 15.07 -12.62
N LEU A 280 4.40 14.34 -11.58
CA LEU A 280 3.94 12.96 -11.72
C LEU A 280 2.75 12.87 -12.68
N ALA A 281 1.75 13.75 -12.54
CA ALA A 281 0.58 13.78 -13.41
C ALA A 281 0.95 14.05 -14.87
N VAL A 282 1.81 15.04 -15.13
CA VAL A 282 2.29 15.39 -16.48
C VAL A 282 3.03 14.21 -17.11
N LYS A 283 3.92 13.57 -16.38
CA LYS A 283 4.68 12.39 -16.84
C LYS A 283 3.76 11.21 -17.14
N ALA A 284 2.81 10.92 -16.25
CA ALA A 284 1.88 9.81 -16.42
C ALA A 284 0.94 10.03 -17.61
N ARG A 285 0.43 11.25 -17.79
CA ARG A 285 -0.39 11.61 -18.96
C ARG A 285 0.39 11.45 -20.27
N ALA A 286 1.65 11.85 -20.31
CA ALA A 286 2.50 11.64 -21.48
C ALA A 286 2.70 10.15 -21.82
N GLN A 287 2.83 9.30 -20.80
CA GLN A 287 2.91 7.84 -20.99
C GLN A 287 1.61 7.25 -21.54
N LEU A 288 0.46 7.75 -21.07
CA LEU A 288 -0.84 7.33 -21.61
C LEU A 288 -0.99 7.74 -23.08
N HIS A 289 -0.65 8.98 -23.43
CA HIS A 289 -0.69 9.44 -24.83
C HIS A 289 0.21 8.59 -25.74
N GLN A 290 1.43 8.30 -25.31
CA GLN A 290 2.32 7.41 -26.05
C GLN A 290 1.69 6.03 -26.25
N ARG A 291 1.10 5.45 -25.21
CA ARG A 291 0.40 4.16 -25.28
C ARG A 291 -0.76 4.20 -26.28
N ILE A 292 -1.57 5.25 -26.29
CA ILE A 292 -2.68 5.45 -27.21
C ILE A 292 -2.16 5.50 -28.68
N GLU A 293 -1.09 6.25 -28.92
CA GLU A 293 -0.46 6.31 -30.26
C GLU A 293 0.05 4.94 -30.74
N GLU A 294 0.62 4.14 -29.82
CA GLU A 294 1.08 2.79 -30.14
C GLU A 294 -0.10 1.85 -30.48
N GLU A 295 -1.23 2.01 -29.79
CA GLU A 295 -2.44 1.25 -30.07
C GLU A 295 -3.09 1.60 -31.42
N GLN A 296 -2.96 2.84 -31.89
CA GLN A 296 -3.50 3.32 -33.16
C GLN A 296 -2.68 2.84 -34.36
N LYS A 297 -1.40 2.49 -34.16
CA LYS A 297 -0.50 2.00 -35.20
C LYS A 297 -0.67 0.49 -35.48
N LYS A 298 -1.39 -0.21 -34.63
CA LYS A 298 -1.68 -1.66 -34.73
C LYS A 298 -3.12 -1.89 -35.22
#